data_2aa93ab1ec0e426c6a78b7e29d252d92
#
_entry.id   2aa93ab1ec0e426c6a78b7e29d252d92
#
_cell.length_a   1.000
_cell.length_b   1.000
_cell.length_c   1.000
_cell.angle_alpha   90.00
_cell.angle_beta   90.00
_cell.angle_gamma   90.00
#
_symmetry.space_group_name_H-M   'P 1'
#
loop_
_entity.id
_entity.type
_entity.pdbx_description
1 polymer ?
#
loop_
_entity_poly.entity_id
_entity_poly.type
_entity_poly.pdbx_seq_one_letter_code
_entity_poly.pdbx_strand_id
1 'polypeptide(L)'
;MNAIKESFDNLPAAICIFSSKGLVRLMNRRMLAVGSWLLGSGIQTLGELQAVLKNPPEAVIKDASMPGVYHFPDGSALRFSEHQITDRDGQHYTEVIAADVSELMAVRTRLDEENARLDAANEALRKLGVEMADIVREEEILNMKIRIHDDI
;
A
#
# COMPACT_ATOMS: atom_id res chain seq x y z
N MET A 1 29.26 -21.57 -1.22
CA MET A 1 27.93 -22.07 -1.64
C MET A 1 26.88 -21.82 -0.57
N ASN A 2 27.11 -22.30 0.65
CA ASN A 2 26.13 -22.13 1.74
C ASN A 2 25.90 -20.67 2.14
N ALA A 3 26.94 -19.84 2.13
CA ALA A 3 26.81 -18.40 2.47
C ALA A 3 25.92 -17.64 1.48
N ILE A 4 26.04 -17.95 0.18
CA ILE A 4 25.21 -17.31 -0.86
C ILE A 4 23.74 -17.73 -0.70
N LYS A 5 23.49 -19.02 -0.46
CA LYS A 5 22.14 -19.54 -0.23
C LYS A 5 21.51 -18.94 1.03
N GLU A 6 22.28 -18.85 2.12
CA GLU A 6 21.81 -18.25 3.36
C GLU A 6 21.47 -16.76 3.16
N SER A 7 22.33 -16.02 2.45
CA SER A 7 22.07 -14.61 2.13
C SER A 7 20.79 -14.47 1.30
N PHE A 8 20.61 -15.33 0.31
CA PHE A 8 19.43 -15.33 -0.54
C PHE A 8 18.15 -15.64 0.24
N ASP A 9 18.20 -16.66 1.12
CA ASP A 9 17.06 -17.04 1.96
C ASP A 9 16.75 -16.02 3.06
N ASN A 10 17.70 -15.18 3.43
CA ASN A 10 17.53 -14.16 4.46
C ASN A 10 17.17 -12.78 3.91
N LEU A 11 16.98 -12.64 2.59
CA LEU A 11 16.53 -11.38 2.01
C LEU A 11 15.14 -11.00 2.52
N PRO A 12 14.87 -9.69 2.73
CA PRO A 12 13.58 -9.24 3.25
C PRO A 12 12.42 -9.36 2.25
N ALA A 13 12.71 -9.71 1.01
CA ALA A 13 11.72 -9.89 -0.04
C ALA A 13 11.63 -11.36 -0.45
N ALA A 14 10.45 -11.77 -0.92
CA ALA A 14 10.25 -13.06 -1.57
C ALA A 14 10.70 -12.93 -3.03
N ILE A 15 11.60 -13.82 -3.48
CA ILE A 15 12.16 -13.75 -4.83
C ILE A 15 12.04 -15.10 -5.51
N CYS A 16 11.62 -15.07 -6.76
CA CYS A 16 11.55 -16.24 -7.63
C CYS A 16 12.03 -15.87 -9.02
N ILE A 17 12.90 -16.70 -9.59
CA ILE A 17 13.42 -16.51 -10.95
C ILE A 17 12.95 -17.67 -11.82
N PHE A 18 12.35 -17.32 -12.95
CA PHE A 18 11.82 -18.28 -13.93
C PHE A 18 12.67 -18.25 -15.20
N SER A 19 12.82 -19.40 -15.83
CA SER A 19 13.47 -19.50 -17.13
C SER A 19 12.61 -18.85 -18.23
N SER A 20 13.15 -18.75 -19.44
CA SER A 20 12.41 -18.26 -20.61
C SER A 20 11.16 -19.11 -20.91
N LYS A 21 11.14 -20.34 -20.46
CA LYS A 21 10.00 -21.26 -20.62
C LYS A 21 9.00 -21.14 -19.45
N GLY A 22 9.25 -20.27 -18.49
CA GLY A 22 8.38 -20.06 -17.34
C GLY A 22 8.54 -21.08 -16.22
N LEU A 23 9.63 -21.84 -16.20
CA LEU A 23 9.90 -22.82 -15.14
C LEU A 23 10.77 -22.19 -14.05
N VAL A 24 10.50 -22.54 -12.79
CA VAL A 24 11.28 -22.07 -11.66
C VAL A 24 12.73 -22.49 -11.76
N ARG A 25 13.64 -21.54 -11.65
CA ARG A 25 15.09 -21.76 -11.61
C ARG A 25 15.67 -21.50 -10.23
N LEU A 26 15.14 -20.53 -9.53
CA LEU A 26 15.62 -20.15 -8.20
C LEU A 26 14.48 -19.55 -7.41
N MET A 27 14.41 -19.87 -6.12
CA MET A 27 13.36 -19.41 -5.24
C MET A 27 13.91 -19.32 -3.82
N ASN A 28 13.69 -18.20 -3.13
CA ASN A 28 14.10 -18.10 -1.75
C ASN A 28 13.02 -18.61 -0.78
N ARG A 29 13.38 -18.72 0.48
CA ARG A 29 12.49 -19.27 1.52
C ARG A 29 11.19 -18.50 1.66
N ARG A 30 11.24 -17.18 1.58
CA ARG A 30 10.04 -16.35 1.68
C ARG A 30 9.06 -16.61 0.55
N MET A 31 9.57 -16.83 -0.65
CA MET A 31 8.72 -17.15 -1.80
C MET A 31 8.07 -18.54 -1.66
N LEU A 32 8.75 -19.49 -1.01
CA LEU A 32 8.16 -20.80 -0.71
C LEU A 32 6.92 -20.63 0.18
N ALA A 33 7.00 -19.80 1.21
CA ALA A 33 5.87 -19.51 2.09
C ALA A 33 4.72 -18.83 1.33
N VAL A 34 5.04 -17.87 0.48
CA VAL A 34 4.05 -17.17 -0.37
C VAL A 34 3.34 -18.17 -1.29
N GLY A 35 4.08 -19.05 -1.93
CA GLY A 35 3.52 -20.08 -2.80
C GLY A 35 2.58 -21.01 -2.05
N SER A 36 2.92 -21.35 -0.83
CA SER A 36 2.08 -22.17 0.03
C SER A 36 0.71 -21.51 0.31
N TRP A 37 0.69 -20.21 0.58
CA TRP A 37 -0.57 -19.49 0.79
C TRP A 37 -1.38 -19.31 -0.48
N LEU A 38 -0.72 -19.09 -1.61
CA LEU A 38 -1.40 -18.82 -2.88
C LEU A 38 -1.91 -20.10 -3.55
N LEU A 39 -1.09 -21.15 -3.59
CA LEU A 39 -1.36 -22.36 -4.37
C LEU A 39 -1.59 -23.60 -3.50
N GLY A 40 -1.36 -23.51 -2.21
CA GLY A 40 -1.38 -24.67 -1.31
C GLY A 40 -0.19 -25.61 -1.51
N SER A 41 0.63 -25.34 -2.51
CA SER A 41 1.82 -26.11 -2.87
C SER A 41 2.90 -25.16 -3.40
N GLY A 42 4.06 -25.69 -3.77
CA GLY A 42 5.12 -24.87 -4.33
C GLY A 42 4.78 -24.30 -5.71
N ILE A 43 5.29 -23.13 -6.01
CA ILE A 43 5.19 -22.50 -7.33
C ILE A 43 6.10 -23.27 -8.28
N GLN A 44 5.58 -23.73 -9.41
CA GLN A 44 6.35 -24.48 -10.40
C GLN A 44 6.55 -23.68 -11.69
N THR A 45 5.55 -22.88 -12.06
CA THR A 45 5.60 -22.11 -13.30
C THR A 45 5.18 -20.67 -13.06
N LEU A 46 5.68 -19.77 -13.92
CA LEU A 46 5.29 -18.36 -13.93
C LEU A 46 3.79 -18.21 -14.25
N GLY A 47 3.28 -19.03 -15.16
CA GLY A 47 1.87 -19.00 -15.52
C GLY A 47 0.94 -19.29 -14.35
N GLU A 48 1.29 -20.26 -13.51
CA GLU A 48 0.54 -20.56 -12.28
C GLU A 48 0.50 -19.34 -11.34
N LEU A 49 1.65 -18.73 -11.13
CA LEU A 49 1.76 -17.57 -10.25
C LEU A 49 0.95 -16.41 -10.79
N GLN A 50 1.08 -16.10 -12.07
CA GLN A 50 0.31 -15.02 -12.71
C GLN A 50 -1.19 -15.27 -12.63
N ALA A 51 -1.62 -16.49 -12.85
CA ALA A 51 -3.03 -16.86 -12.79
C ALA A 51 -3.61 -16.71 -11.38
N VAL A 52 -2.88 -17.18 -10.36
CA VAL A 52 -3.35 -17.09 -8.98
C VAL A 52 -3.35 -15.66 -8.47
N LEU A 53 -2.44 -14.81 -8.96
CA LEU A 53 -2.43 -13.39 -8.59
C LEU A 53 -3.61 -12.62 -9.19
N LYS A 54 -4.15 -13.07 -10.32
CA LYS A 54 -5.37 -12.48 -10.89
C LYS A 54 -6.60 -12.82 -10.06
N ASN A 55 -6.67 -14.08 -9.59
CA ASN A 55 -7.78 -14.57 -8.78
C ASN A 55 -7.23 -15.32 -7.55
N PRO A 56 -6.78 -14.57 -6.52
CA PRO A 56 -6.20 -15.21 -5.34
C PRO A 56 -7.25 -15.97 -4.52
N PRO A 57 -6.81 -16.97 -3.71
CA PRO A 57 -7.70 -17.67 -2.80
C PRO A 57 -8.28 -16.71 -1.73
N GLU A 58 -9.35 -17.14 -1.05
CA GLU A 58 -10.05 -16.31 -0.06
C GLU A 58 -9.14 -15.73 1.02
N ALA A 59 -8.13 -16.50 1.42
CA ALA A 59 -7.21 -16.09 2.49
C ALA A 59 -6.27 -14.95 2.09
N VAL A 60 -6.08 -14.71 0.79
CA VAL A 60 -5.21 -13.66 0.25
C VAL A 60 -6.07 -12.60 -0.39
N ILE A 61 -5.95 -11.36 0.08
CA ILE A 61 -6.82 -10.26 -0.34
C ILE A 61 -6.03 -9.24 -1.14
N LYS A 62 -6.50 -8.91 -2.34
CA LYS A 62 -5.93 -7.82 -3.14
C LYS A 62 -6.24 -6.49 -2.44
N ASP A 63 -5.25 -5.60 -2.38
CA ASP A 63 -5.48 -4.25 -1.89
C ASP A 63 -6.33 -3.47 -2.90
N ALA A 64 -7.37 -2.81 -2.40
CA ALA A 64 -8.32 -2.10 -3.26
C ALA A 64 -7.73 -0.82 -3.87
N SER A 65 -6.73 -0.22 -3.21
CA SER A 65 -6.18 1.09 -3.61
C SER A 65 -4.81 1.01 -4.25
N MET A 66 -4.02 -0.02 -3.95
CA MET A 66 -2.65 -0.18 -4.47
C MET A 66 -2.55 -1.39 -5.38
N PRO A 67 -2.36 -1.20 -6.70
CA PRO A 67 -2.16 -2.32 -7.62
C PRO A 67 -0.92 -3.13 -7.26
N GLY A 68 -1.03 -4.44 -7.36
CA GLY A 68 0.08 -5.35 -7.10
C GLY A 68 0.33 -5.65 -5.62
N VAL A 69 -0.44 -5.07 -4.71
CA VAL A 69 -0.33 -5.34 -3.28
C VAL A 69 -1.39 -6.36 -2.86
N TYR A 70 -0.94 -7.36 -2.09
CA TYR A 70 -1.78 -8.45 -1.58
C TYR A 70 -1.56 -8.60 -0.08
N HIS A 71 -2.65 -8.83 0.65
CA HIS A 71 -2.62 -9.05 2.10
C HIS A 71 -2.70 -10.54 2.40
N PHE A 72 -1.73 -11.03 3.17
CA PHE A 72 -1.58 -12.45 3.47
C PHE A 72 -2.04 -12.78 4.89
N PRO A 73 -2.32 -14.07 5.17
CA PRO A 73 -2.87 -14.47 6.47
C PRO A 73 -1.99 -14.17 7.68
N ASP A 74 -0.68 -14.01 7.50
CA ASP A 74 0.24 -13.64 8.58
C ASP A 74 0.21 -12.14 8.91
N GLY A 75 -0.63 -11.37 8.24
CA GLY A 75 -0.74 -9.92 8.44
C GLY A 75 0.21 -9.12 7.55
N SER A 76 1.03 -9.77 6.74
CA SER A 76 1.94 -9.06 5.84
C SER A 76 1.22 -8.55 4.59
N ALA A 77 1.71 -7.43 4.06
CA ALA A 77 1.30 -6.89 2.77
C ALA A 77 2.50 -6.97 1.84
N LEU A 78 2.33 -7.65 0.71
CA LEU A 78 3.41 -7.85 -0.26
C LEU A 78 3.04 -7.23 -1.59
N ARG A 79 3.98 -6.50 -2.17
CA ARG A 79 3.84 -5.92 -3.51
C ARG A 79 4.63 -6.77 -4.51
N PHE A 80 3.94 -7.30 -5.50
CA PHE A 80 4.54 -8.13 -6.54
C PHE A 80 4.97 -7.28 -7.73
N SER A 81 6.17 -7.54 -8.22
CA SER A 81 6.69 -6.93 -9.45
C SER A 81 7.44 -7.97 -10.27
N GLU A 82 7.40 -7.81 -11.59
CA GLU A 82 8.10 -8.67 -12.53
C GLU A 82 9.17 -7.88 -13.28
N HIS A 83 10.33 -8.48 -13.44
CA HIS A 83 11.45 -7.88 -14.17
C HIS A 83 12.04 -8.89 -15.13
N GLN A 84 12.34 -8.44 -16.35
CA GLN A 84 13.04 -9.26 -17.32
C GLN A 84 14.54 -9.11 -17.09
N ILE A 85 15.25 -10.24 -17.02
CA ILE A 85 16.69 -10.29 -16.81
C ILE A 85 17.31 -11.05 -17.96
N THR A 86 18.45 -10.56 -18.45
CA THR A 86 19.24 -11.24 -19.46
C THR A 86 20.62 -11.50 -18.88
N ASP A 87 21.10 -12.75 -18.93
CA ASP A 87 22.43 -13.10 -18.45
C ASP A 87 23.51 -12.81 -19.50
N ARG A 88 24.76 -13.10 -19.16
CA ARG A 88 25.90 -12.87 -20.07
C ARG A 88 25.82 -13.69 -21.34
N ASP A 89 25.16 -14.84 -21.30
CA ASP A 89 25.02 -15.76 -22.43
C ASP A 89 23.80 -15.43 -23.29
N GLY A 90 23.09 -14.34 -22.98
CA GLY A 90 21.91 -13.93 -23.72
C GLY A 90 20.64 -14.68 -23.32
N GLN A 91 20.70 -15.50 -22.27
CA GLN A 91 19.52 -16.21 -21.77
C GLN A 91 18.58 -15.23 -21.05
N HIS A 92 17.29 -15.37 -21.30
CA HIS A 92 16.27 -14.53 -20.70
C HIS A 92 15.63 -15.21 -19.51
N TYR A 93 15.42 -14.44 -18.45
CA TYR A 93 14.76 -14.90 -17.23
C TYR A 93 13.74 -13.86 -16.80
N THR A 94 12.72 -14.31 -16.07
CA THR A 94 11.77 -13.41 -15.41
C THR A 94 11.97 -13.49 -13.90
N GLU A 95 12.25 -12.35 -13.30
CA GLU A 95 12.36 -12.25 -11.85
C GLU A 95 11.03 -11.72 -11.29
N VAL A 96 10.47 -12.43 -10.33
CA VAL A 96 9.29 -11.95 -9.58
C VAL A 96 9.74 -11.67 -8.16
N ILE A 97 9.50 -10.45 -7.73
CA ILE A 97 9.81 -9.98 -6.38
C ILE A 97 8.52 -9.62 -5.68
N ALA A 98 8.32 -10.14 -4.47
CA ALA A 98 7.25 -9.74 -3.58
C ALA A 98 7.89 -9.01 -2.39
N ALA A 99 7.89 -7.68 -2.46
CA ALA A 99 8.47 -6.84 -1.42
C ALA A 99 7.48 -6.62 -0.28
N ASP A 100 7.96 -6.73 0.96
CA ASP A 100 7.13 -6.47 2.13
C ASP A 100 6.90 -4.97 2.26
N VAL A 101 5.66 -4.54 2.09
CA VAL A 101 5.25 -3.14 2.17
C VAL A 101 4.35 -2.89 3.39
N SER A 102 4.38 -3.80 4.38
CA SER A 102 3.52 -3.72 5.56
C SER A 102 3.70 -2.41 6.33
N GLU A 103 4.94 -2.00 6.56
CA GLU A 103 5.23 -0.71 7.22
C GLU A 103 4.75 0.47 6.39
N LEU A 104 5.00 0.43 5.08
CA LEU A 104 4.54 1.48 4.17
C LEU A 104 3.01 1.61 4.19
N MET A 105 2.31 0.48 4.18
CA MET A 105 0.85 0.47 4.25
C MET A 105 0.35 1.02 5.59
N ALA A 106 1.01 0.68 6.69
CA ALA A 106 0.66 1.20 8.01
C ALA A 106 0.86 2.72 8.10
N VAL A 107 1.96 3.23 7.55
CA VAL A 107 2.24 4.68 7.48
C VAL A 107 1.19 5.37 6.62
N ARG A 108 0.85 4.81 5.48
CA ARG A 108 -0.15 5.37 4.57
C ARG A 108 -1.53 5.45 5.24
N THR A 109 -1.94 4.39 5.93
CA THR A 109 -3.22 4.38 6.67
C THR A 109 -3.22 5.47 7.72
N ARG A 110 -2.12 5.62 8.45
CA ARG A 110 -1.96 6.64 9.49
C ARG A 110 -2.03 8.05 8.91
N LEU A 111 -1.39 8.26 7.76
CA LEU A 111 -1.44 9.55 7.04
C LEU A 111 -2.86 9.87 6.56
N ASP A 112 -3.56 8.89 6.03
CA ASP A 112 -4.95 9.07 5.57
C ASP A 112 -5.87 9.43 6.73
N GLU A 113 -5.71 8.77 7.88
CA GLU A 113 -6.46 9.09 9.10
C GLU A 113 -6.14 10.49 9.61
N GLU A 114 -4.86 10.87 9.61
CA GLU A 114 -4.42 12.20 10.04
C GLU A 114 -4.92 13.30 9.11
N ASN A 115 -4.89 13.06 7.81
CA ASN A 115 -5.43 13.99 6.82
C ASN A 115 -6.95 14.17 6.99
N ALA A 116 -7.69 13.08 7.23
CA ALA A 116 -9.13 13.16 7.49
C ALA A 116 -9.42 13.98 8.75
N ARG A 117 -8.59 13.82 9.79
CA ARG A 117 -8.71 14.57 11.03
C ARG A 117 -8.43 16.05 10.81
N LEU A 118 -7.38 16.38 10.05
CA LEU A 118 -7.04 17.76 9.72
C LEU A 118 -8.13 18.42 8.88
N ASP A 119 -8.68 17.72 7.90
CA ASP A 119 -9.77 18.24 7.07
C ASP A 119 -11.00 18.55 7.93
N ALA A 120 -11.35 17.66 8.86
CA ALA A 120 -12.47 17.87 9.77
C ALA A 120 -12.22 19.08 10.70
N ALA A 121 -10.98 19.20 11.22
CA ALA A 121 -10.60 20.35 12.08
C ALA A 121 -10.65 21.66 11.29
N ASN A 122 -10.14 21.67 10.06
CA ASN A 122 -10.17 22.86 9.20
C ASN A 122 -11.62 23.28 8.86
N GLU A 123 -12.49 22.31 8.61
CA GLU A 123 -13.91 22.59 8.36
C GLU A 123 -14.59 23.18 9.60
N ALA A 124 -14.29 22.64 10.79
CA ALA A 124 -14.82 23.15 12.05
C ALA A 124 -14.32 24.58 12.31
N LEU A 125 -13.03 24.87 12.05
CA LEU A 125 -12.47 26.21 12.18
C LEU A 125 -13.10 27.18 11.20
N ARG A 126 -13.34 26.75 9.97
CA ARG A 126 -14.00 27.58 8.96
C ARG A 126 -15.42 27.97 9.39
N LYS A 127 -16.20 27.01 9.90
CA LYS A 127 -17.52 27.26 10.43
C LYS A 127 -17.52 28.22 11.61
N LEU A 128 -16.58 28.01 12.54
CA LEU A 128 -16.42 28.89 13.71
C LEU A 128 -16.08 30.32 13.26
N GLY A 129 -15.19 30.44 12.27
CA GLY A 129 -14.82 31.75 11.71
C GLY A 129 -16.01 32.48 11.09
N VAL A 130 -16.87 31.76 10.36
CA VAL A 130 -18.09 32.36 9.80
C VAL A 130 -19.06 32.77 10.89
N GLU A 131 -19.27 31.93 11.91
CA GLU A 131 -20.15 32.26 13.04
C GLU A 131 -19.65 33.49 13.80
N MET A 132 -18.33 33.57 14.06
CA MET A 132 -17.74 34.74 14.73
C MET A 132 -17.88 36.01 13.90
N ALA A 133 -17.72 35.92 12.59
CA ALA A 133 -17.90 37.07 11.70
C ALA A 133 -19.36 37.57 11.74
N ASP A 134 -20.33 36.66 11.79
CA ASP A 134 -21.74 37.03 11.93
C ASP A 134 -22.03 37.71 13.27
N ILE A 135 -21.47 37.22 14.38
CA ILE A 135 -21.60 37.80 15.71
C ILE A 135 -21.02 39.23 15.73
N VAL A 136 -19.83 39.42 15.19
CA VAL A 136 -19.20 40.73 15.09
C VAL A 136 -20.06 41.70 14.28
N ARG A 137 -20.61 41.25 13.18
CA ARG A 137 -21.49 42.06 12.33
C ARG A 137 -22.75 42.50 13.10
N GLU A 138 -23.38 41.59 13.84
CA GLU A 138 -24.55 41.87 14.66
C GLU A 138 -24.24 42.88 15.74
N GLU A 139 -23.08 42.76 16.41
CA GLU A 139 -22.63 43.73 17.40
C GLU A 139 -22.41 45.13 16.81
N GLU A 140 -21.80 45.20 15.64
CA GLU A 140 -21.60 46.49 14.93
C GLU A 140 -22.92 47.12 14.56
N ILE A 141 -23.88 46.39 14.07
CA ILE A 141 -25.19 46.86 13.73
C ILE A 141 -25.90 47.40 14.99
N LEU A 142 -25.82 46.67 16.10
CA LEU A 142 -26.42 47.06 17.36
C LEU A 142 -25.79 48.36 17.86
N ASN A 143 -24.47 48.46 17.81
CA ASN A 143 -23.74 49.67 18.21
C ASN A 143 -24.12 50.88 17.35
N MET A 144 -24.29 50.70 16.06
CA MET A 144 -24.78 51.76 15.15
C MET A 144 -26.18 52.22 15.52
N LYS A 145 -27.09 51.32 15.83
CA LYS A 145 -28.45 51.68 16.28
C LYS A 145 -28.45 52.46 17.57
N ILE A 146 -27.60 52.08 18.52
CA ILE A 146 -27.45 52.80 19.79
C ILE A 146 -26.95 54.23 19.55
N ARG A 147 -25.92 54.40 18.69
CA ARG A 147 -25.38 55.74 18.34
C ARG A 147 -26.42 56.62 17.69
N ILE A 148 -27.21 56.07 16.76
CA ILE A 148 -28.27 56.83 16.10
C ILE A 148 -29.31 57.29 17.10
N HIS A 149 -29.64 56.47 18.08
CA HIS A 149 -30.57 56.86 19.17
C HIS A 149 -30.00 57.94 20.07
N ASP A 150 -28.71 57.85 20.40
CA ASP A 150 -28.06 58.84 21.29
C ASP A 150 -27.85 60.20 20.63
N ASP A 151 -27.79 60.26 19.29
CA ASP A 151 -27.57 61.48 18.54
C ASP A 151 -28.88 62.27 18.28
N ILE A 152 -30.00 61.74 18.69
CA ILE A 152 -31.30 62.40 18.61
C ILE A 152 -31.65 63.06 19.93
#